data_54e9d955f6b2280cc6089f5eed3fb7ce
#
_entry.id   54e9d955f6b2280cc6089f5eed3fb7ce
#
_cell.length_a   1.000
_cell.length_b   1.000
_cell.length_c   1.000
_cell.angle_alpha   90.00
_cell.angle_beta   90.00
_cell.angle_gamma   90.00
#
_symmetry.space_group_name_H-M   'P 1'
#
loop_
_entity.id
_entity.type
_entity.pdbx_description
1 polymer ?
#
loop_
_entity_poly.entity_id
_entity_poly.type
_entity_poly.pdbx_seq_one_letter_code
_entity_poly.pdbx_strand_id
1 'polypeptide(L)'
;MKKAIIIFIGLILTFFISLPIEGNNKKLADDLKQTENKIKTTEDRDDVYDEEIKEELAKYSYFQTGTASFYGGKWHGRKTANGEIFDTYKLTAAHKTLPFGTRVRVTNLSNGKSVVVRINNRGPYSKGRIIDLSQAAFSKIENMSKGVTKVKLEILK
;
A
#
# COMPACT_ATOMS: atom_id res chain seq x y z
N MET A 1 20.75 -9.73 11.71
CA MET A 1 21.12 -8.80 12.80
C MET A 1 20.18 -8.85 14.01
N LYS A 2 18.88 -9.20 13.87
CA LYS A 2 17.92 -9.28 15.00
C LYS A 2 18.20 -10.42 15.99
N LYS A 3 18.77 -11.56 15.57
CA LYS A 3 19.10 -12.71 16.46
C LYS A 3 20.25 -12.46 17.44
N ALA A 4 21.14 -11.53 17.17
CA ALA A 4 22.29 -11.23 18.04
C ALA A 4 21.91 -10.38 19.27
N ILE A 5 20.84 -9.58 19.20
CA ILE A 5 20.38 -8.69 20.27
C ILE A 5 19.69 -9.52 21.38
N ILE A 6 18.95 -10.56 21.03
CA ILE A 6 18.23 -11.41 22.00
C ILE A 6 19.20 -12.22 22.86
N ILE A 7 20.33 -12.68 22.31
CA ILE A 7 21.38 -13.42 23.04
C ILE A 7 22.10 -12.53 24.05
N PHE A 8 22.25 -11.21 23.74
CA PHE A 8 22.93 -10.27 24.63
C PHE A 8 22.09 -9.89 25.86
N ILE A 9 20.76 -9.83 25.73
CA ILE A 9 19.85 -9.54 26.86
C ILE A 9 19.80 -10.74 27.82
N GLY A 10 19.81 -11.98 27.30
CA GLY A 10 19.86 -13.20 28.13
C GLY A 10 21.15 -13.36 28.96
N LEU A 11 22.30 -12.89 28.45
CA LEU A 11 23.59 -13.00 29.15
C LEU A 11 23.75 -11.95 30.26
N ILE A 12 23.10 -10.80 30.17
CA ILE A 12 23.13 -9.76 31.22
C ILE A 12 22.28 -10.18 32.43
N LEU A 13 21.21 -10.94 32.21
CA LEU A 13 20.33 -11.38 33.28
C LEU A 13 20.97 -12.43 34.19
N THR A 14 21.91 -13.25 33.68
CA THR A 14 22.58 -14.29 34.46
C THR A 14 23.73 -13.79 35.36
N PHE A 15 24.27 -12.59 35.06
CA PHE A 15 25.40 -12.03 35.84
C PHE A 15 24.98 -11.24 37.07
N PHE A 16 23.70 -10.84 37.20
CA PHE A 16 23.19 -10.01 38.31
C PHE A 16 22.60 -10.80 39.48
N ILE A 17 22.53 -12.15 39.40
CA ILE A 17 21.87 -12.98 40.43
C ILE A 17 22.80 -13.33 41.60
N SER A 18 24.07 -12.94 41.61
CA SER A 18 25.06 -13.36 42.63
C SER A 18 25.51 -12.29 43.63
N LEU A 19 24.73 -11.25 43.87
CA LEU A 19 25.01 -10.28 44.94
C LEU A 19 23.83 -10.22 45.93
N PRO A 20 24.06 -10.47 47.20
CA PRO A 20 23.01 -10.37 48.22
C PRO A 20 22.83 -8.91 48.67
N ILE A 21 21.73 -8.29 48.25
CA ILE A 21 21.22 -7.03 48.81
C ILE A 21 19.76 -7.23 49.16
N GLU A 22 19.51 -7.48 50.43
CA GLU A 22 18.18 -7.53 51.02
C GLU A 22 17.56 -6.12 51.00
N GLY A 23 16.35 -5.99 50.45
CA GLY A 23 15.46 -4.85 50.64
C GLY A 23 14.75 -4.28 49.41
N ASN A 24 15.26 -4.46 48.18
CA ASN A 24 14.67 -3.82 46.98
C ASN A 24 14.24 -4.78 45.85
N ASN A 25 14.37 -6.09 46.10
CA ASN A 25 14.24 -7.08 45.02
C ASN A 25 12.81 -7.27 44.52
N LYS A 26 11.78 -6.99 45.33
CA LYS A 26 10.38 -7.21 44.92
C LYS A 26 9.93 -6.15 43.91
N LYS A 27 10.26 -4.88 44.15
CA LYS A 27 9.92 -3.78 43.21
C LYS A 27 10.64 -3.90 41.88
N LEU A 28 11.93 -4.28 41.92
CA LEU A 28 12.72 -4.49 40.71
C LEU A 28 12.20 -5.69 39.89
N ALA A 29 11.77 -6.76 40.52
CA ALA A 29 11.18 -7.93 39.87
C ALA A 29 9.82 -7.61 39.25
N ASP A 30 9.01 -6.77 39.91
CA ASP A 30 7.71 -6.34 39.38
C ASP A 30 7.88 -5.37 38.17
N ASP A 31 8.84 -4.46 38.25
CA ASP A 31 9.19 -3.55 37.15
C ASP A 31 9.75 -4.31 35.92
N LEU A 32 10.56 -5.34 36.15
CA LEU A 32 11.07 -6.21 35.06
C LEU A 32 9.94 -7.02 34.43
N LYS A 33 9.01 -7.59 35.20
CA LYS A 33 7.84 -8.28 34.65
C LYS A 33 6.92 -7.38 33.87
N GLN A 34 6.73 -6.13 34.32
CA GLN A 34 5.96 -5.15 33.57
C GLN A 34 6.64 -4.80 32.25
N THR A 35 7.98 -4.71 32.25
CA THR A 35 8.76 -4.41 31.03
C THR A 35 8.74 -5.59 30.07
N GLU A 36 8.89 -6.83 30.55
CA GLU A 36 8.76 -8.04 29.73
C GLU A 36 7.35 -8.19 29.11
N ASN A 37 6.30 -7.93 29.90
CA ASN A 37 4.92 -7.96 29.39
C ASN A 37 4.67 -6.85 28.35
N LYS A 38 5.28 -5.68 28.51
CA LYS A 38 5.16 -4.58 27.55
C LYS A 38 5.93 -4.87 26.25
N ILE A 39 7.07 -5.55 26.34
CA ILE A 39 7.85 -6.00 25.18
C ILE A 39 7.10 -7.10 24.42
N LYS A 40 6.53 -8.08 25.15
CA LYS A 40 5.75 -9.16 24.54
C LYS A 40 4.51 -8.66 23.81
N THR A 41 3.80 -7.67 24.36
CA THR A 41 2.65 -7.03 23.72
C THR A 41 3.03 -6.20 22.49
N THR A 42 4.27 -5.73 22.35
CA THR A 42 4.76 -5.05 21.15
C THR A 42 5.18 -6.05 20.08
N GLU A 43 5.85 -7.13 20.44
CA GLU A 43 6.21 -8.21 19.50
C GLU A 43 4.96 -8.87 18.88
N ASP A 44 3.94 -9.18 19.69
CA ASP A 44 2.65 -9.72 19.22
C ASP A 44 1.90 -8.76 18.27
N ARG A 45 2.07 -7.45 18.43
CA ARG A 45 1.48 -6.44 17.52
C ARG A 45 2.24 -6.36 16.20
N ASP A 46 3.55 -6.40 16.24
CA ASP A 46 4.38 -6.33 15.04
C ASP A 46 4.11 -7.54 14.13
N ASP A 47 3.92 -8.73 14.70
CA ASP A 47 3.56 -9.95 13.95
C ASP A 47 2.16 -9.84 13.31
N VAL A 48 1.19 -9.25 13.99
CA VAL A 48 -0.17 -9.04 13.46
C VAL A 48 -0.16 -8.02 12.31
N TYR A 49 0.56 -6.91 12.45
CA TYR A 49 0.71 -5.93 11.37
C TYR A 49 1.42 -6.51 10.15
N ASP A 50 2.44 -7.34 10.34
CA ASP A 50 3.16 -7.99 9.25
C ASP A 50 2.25 -8.96 8.47
N GLU A 51 1.38 -9.71 9.12
CA GLU A 51 0.42 -10.61 8.45
C GLU A 51 -0.69 -9.84 7.71
N GLU A 52 -1.25 -8.77 8.29
CA GLU A 52 -2.22 -7.91 7.61
C GLU A 52 -1.62 -7.25 6.37
N ILE A 53 -0.37 -6.77 6.45
CA ILE A 53 0.35 -6.19 5.32
C ILE A 53 0.60 -7.24 4.24
N LYS A 54 1.01 -8.45 4.62
CA LYS A 54 1.21 -9.56 3.67
C LYS A 54 -0.10 -9.94 2.97
N GLU A 55 -1.20 -10.03 3.71
CA GLU A 55 -2.51 -10.31 3.13
C GLU A 55 -2.95 -9.21 2.17
N GLU A 56 -2.79 -7.94 2.53
CA GLU A 56 -3.09 -6.81 1.64
C GLU A 56 -2.22 -6.82 0.38
N LEU A 57 -0.91 -7.10 0.52
CA LEU A 57 0.01 -7.21 -0.62
C LEU A 57 -0.31 -8.43 -1.51
N ALA A 58 -0.83 -9.51 -0.94
CA ALA A 58 -1.21 -10.70 -1.70
C ALA A 58 -2.42 -10.46 -2.64
N LYS A 59 -3.26 -9.47 -2.35
CA LYS A 59 -4.40 -9.07 -3.19
C LYS A 59 -4.00 -8.43 -4.50
N TYR A 60 -2.78 -7.91 -4.59
CA TYR A 60 -2.31 -7.16 -5.76
C TYR A 60 -1.05 -7.77 -6.33
N SER A 61 -0.94 -7.77 -7.66
CA SER A 61 0.31 -8.08 -8.36
C SER A 61 0.80 -6.86 -9.12
N TYR A 62 2.10 -6.52 -8.96
CA TYR A 62 2.75 -5.49 -9.76
C TYR A 62 2.57 -5.80 -11.25
N PHE A 63 2.24 -4.77 -12.02
CA PHE A 63 2.09 -4.91 -13.46
C PHE A 63 3.02 -3.97 -14.22
N GLN A 64 2.96 -2.65 -13.97
CA GLN A 64 3.66 -1.68 -14.77
C GLN A 64 3.86 -0.34 -14.04
N THR A 65 4.92 0.38 -14.40
CA THR A 65 5.16 1.78 -13.99
C THR A 65 5.24 2.67 -15.21
N GLY A 66 4.68 3.88 -15.13
CA GLY A 66 4.71 4.83 -16.24
C GLY A 66 3.91 6.09 -15.98
N THR A 67 3.50 6.79 -17.05
CA THR A 67 2.75 8.04 -16.94
C THR A 67 1.26 7.77 -17.12
N ALA A 68 0.45 8.27 -16.18
CA ALA A 68 -1.00 8.37 -16.30
C ALA A 68 -1.41 9.76 -16.75
N SER A 69 -2.53 9.85 -17.47
CA SER A 69 -3.29 11.08 -17.68
C SER A 69 -4.78 10.81 -17.46
N PHE A 70 -5.62 11.76 -17.80
CA PHE A 70 -7.08 11.57 -17.82
C PHE A 70 -7.68 12.07 -19.12
N TYR A 71 -8.81 11.52 -19.50
CA TYR A 71 -9.57 12.03 -20.62
C TYR A 71 -10.73 12.89 -20.15
N GLY A 72 -10.81 14.07 -20.79
CA GLY A 72 -11.68 15.15 -20.34
C GLY A 72 -13.17 14.94 -20.65
N GLY A 73 -13.99 15.86 -20.14
CA GLY A 73 -15.44 15.80 -20.18
C GLY A 73 -16.08 15.68 -21.57
N LYS A 74 -15.37 16.08 -22.64
CA LYS A 74 -15.85 15.92 -24.05
C LYS A 74 -16.11 14.46 -24.46
N TRP A 75 -15.60 13.50 -23.69
CA TRP A 75 -15.82 12.07 -23.91
C TRP A 75 -17.01 11.51 -23.14
N HIS A 76 -17.53 12.27 -22.18
CA HIS A 76 -18.71 11.86 -21.42
C HIS A 76 -19.89 11.56 -22.34
N GLY A 77 -20.60 10.48 -22.11
CA GLY A 77 -21.72 10.02 -22.93
C GLY A 77 -21.34 9.28 -24.22
N ARG A 78 -20.05 9.17 -24.58
CA ARG A 78 -19.59 8.41 -25.75
C ARG A 78 -19.37 6.93 -25.40
N LYS A 79 -19.50 6.06 -26.42
CA LYS A 79 -19.19 4.63 -26.25
C LYS A 79 -17.70 4.42 -26.02
N THR A 80 -17.38 3.57 -25.05
CA THR A 80 -16.03 3.04 -24.81
C THR A 80 -15.75 1.82 -25.70
N ALA A 81 -14.51 1.35 -25.73
CA ALA A 81 -14.11 0.22 -26.55
C ALA A 81 -14.78 -1.11 -26.14
N ASN A 82 -15.27 -1.25 -24.90
CA ASN A 82 -16.05 -2.41 -24.47
C ASN A 82 -17.57 -2.24 -24.69
N GLY A 83 -18.01 -1.13 -25.31
CA GLY A 83 -19.41 -0.87 -25.63
C GLY A 83 -20.21 -0.11 -24.57
N GLU A 84 -19.67 0.11 -23.39
CA GLU A 84 -20.32 0.91 -22.33
C GLU A 84 -20.38 2.40 -22.72
N ILE A 85 -21.27 3.15 -22.08
CA ILE A 85 -21.25 4.61 -22.16
C ILE A 85 -20.23 5.15 -21.15
N PHE A 86 -19.28 5.95 -21.62
CA PHE A 86 -18.29 6.57 -20.74
C PHE A 86 -18.94 7.59 -19.81
N ASP A 87 -18.68 7.37 -18.53
CA ASP A 87 -19.07 8.29 -17.46
C ASP A 87 -17.82 8.82 -16.76
N THR A 88 -17.57 10.13 -16.88
CA THR A 88 -16.38 10.79 -16.31
C THR A 88 -16.35 10.75 -14.78
N TYR A 89 -17.49 10.49 -14.13
CA TYR A 89 -17.63 10.42 -12.67
C TYR A 89 -17.44 9.02 -12.10
N LYS A 90 -17.37 7.99 -12.93
CA LYS A 90 -17.09 6.60 -12.51
C LYS A 90 -15.59 6.33 -12.46
N LEU A 91 -15.17 5.38 -11.59
CA LEU A 91 -13.77 4.98 -11.47
C LEU A 91 -13.40 3.96 -12.54
N THR A 92 -13.14 4.46 -13.76
CA THR A 92 -12.80 3.67 -14.94
C THR A 92 -11.53 4.20 -15.61
N ALA A 93 -10.92 3.36 -16.46
CA ALA A 93 -9.71 3.73 -17.18
C ALA A 93 -9.60 3.03 -18.55
N ALA A 94 -8.76 3.62 -19.42
CA ALA A 94 -8.31 3.02 -20.65
C ALA A 94 -6.90 2.46 -20.47
N HIS A 95 -6.70 1.22 -20.93
CA HIS A 95 -5.39 0.58 -21.01
C HIS A 95 -5.23 -0.15 -22.34
N LYS A 96 -3.97 -0.23 -22.85
CA LYS A 96 -3.70 -0.77 -24.20
C LYS A 96 -4.06 -2.24 -24.31
N THR A 97 -3.69 -3.06 -23.34
CA THR A 97 -3.70 -4.52 -23.43
C THR A 97 -4.46 -5.24 -22.33
N LEU A 98 -4.63 -4.66 -21.14
CA LEU A 98 -5.33 -5.32 -20.03
C LEU A 98 -6.77 -5.70 -20.46
N PRO A 99 -7.26 -6.90 -20.10
CA PRO A 99 -8.63 -7.30 -20.39
C PRO A 99 -9.65 -6.30 -19.85
N PHE A 100 -10.79 -6.14 -20.55
CA PHE A 100 -11.90 -5.36 -20.02
C PHE A 100 -12.42 -6.00 -18.72
N GLY A 101 -12.81 -5.16 -17.77
CA GLY A 101 -13.24 -5.60 -16.45
C GLY A 101 -12.10 -5.72 -15.44
N THR A 102 -10.83 -5.80 -15.88
CA THR A 102 -9.68 -5.86 -14.94
C THR A 102 -9.73 -4.68 -13.98
N ARG A 103 -9.57 -4.99 -12.70
CA ARG A 103 -9.45 -3.98 -11.64
C ARG A 103 -7.97 -3.71 -11.36
N VAL A 104 -7.60 -2.43 -11.38
CA VAL A 104 -6.22 -1.98 -11.27
C VAL A 104 -6.11 -0.94 -10.17
N ARG A 105 -5.23 -1.16 -9.20
CA ARG A 105 -4.80 -0.13 -8.26
C ARG A 105 -3.78 0.75 -8.97
N VAL A 106 -4.09 2.04 -9.06
CA VAL A 106 -3.22 3.08 -9.62
C VAL A 106 -2.69 3.93 -8.49
N THR A 107 -1.40 3.84 -8.21
CA THR A 107 -0.73 4.58 -7.14
C THR A 107 0.14 5.68 -7.72
N ASN A 108 -0.09 6.92 -7.32
CA ASN A 108 0.75 8.06 -7.68
C ASN A 108 2.08 7.98 -6.91
N LEU A 109 3.18 7.92 -7.65
CA LEU A 109 4.52 7.74 -7.07
C LEU A 109 5.06 8.97 -6.33
N SER A 110 4.48 10.16 -6.57
CA SER A 110 4.94 11.39 -5.93
C SER A 110 4.32 11.65 -4.54
N ASN A 111 3.12 11.10 -4.29
CA ASN A 111 2.38 11.39 -3.05
C ASN A 111 1.78 10.15 -2.37
N GLY A 112 1.96 8.94 -2.93
CA GLY A 112 1.48 7.68 -2.40
C GLY A 112 -0.04 7.46 -2.49
N LYS A 113 -0.83 8.44 -2.95
CA LYS A 113 -2.28 8.28 -3.10
C LYS A 113 -2.62 7.24 -4.15
N SER A 114 -3.64 6.44 -3.89
CA SER A 114 -4.07 5.39 -4.81
C SER A 114 -5.58 5.39 -5.04
N VAL A 115 -5.97 4.81 -6.17
CA VAL A 115 -7.36 4.56 -6.54
C VAL A 115 -7.46 3.24 -7.29
N VAL A 116 -8.53 2.49 -7.05
CA VAL A 116 -8.84 1.29 -7.85
C VAL A 116 -9.79 1.68 -8.97
N VAL A 117 -9.42 1.35 -10.21
CA VAL A 117 -10.20 1.60 -11.41
C VAL A 117 -10.51 0.29 -12.14
N ARG A 118 -11.60 0.28 -12.92
CA ARG A 118 -11.92 -0.83 -13.82
C ARG A 118 -11.57 -0.44 -15.25
N ILE A 119 -10.88 -1.33 -15.96
CA ILE A 119 -10.56 -1.15 -17.39
C ILE A 119 -11.81 -1.40 -18.23
N ASN A 120 -12.25 -0.39 -18.96
CA ASN A 120 -13.40 -0.47 -19.88
C ASN A 120 -13.14 0.16 -21.25
N ASN A 121 -11.94 0.72 -21.46
CA ASN A 121 -11.61 1.38 -22.70
C ASN A 121 -10.20 1.01 -23.19
N ARG A 122 -9.87 1.37 -24.44
CA ARG A 122 -8.56 1.19 -25.08
C ARG A 122 -7.84 2.52 -25.21
N GLY A 123 -6.52 2.48 -25.09
CA GLY A 123 -5.59 3.61 -25.05
C GLY A 123 -4.69 3.47 -23.81
N PRO A 124 -3.82 4.46 -23.56
CA PRO A 124 -3.54 5.68 -24.33
C PRO A 124 -2.89 5.39 -25.69
N TYR A 125 -3.22 6.18 -26.70
CA TYR A 125 -2.52 6.13 -27.99
C TYR A 125 -1.34 7.12 -28.07
N SER A 126 -1.22 8.02 -27.10
CA SER A 126 -0.09 8.92 -26.96
C SER A 126 1.14 8.20 -26.44
N LYS A 127 2.31 8.50 -27.03
CA LYS A 127 3.59 7.92 -26.63
C LYS A 127 3.93 8.28 -25.17
N GLY A 128 4.48 7.32 -24.42
CA GLY A 128 4.94 7.52 -23.04
C GLY A 128 3.86 7.40 -21.95
N ARG A 129 2.57 7.36 -22.31
CA ARG A 129 1.49 7.10 -21.36
C ARG A 129 1.12 5.60 -21.33
N ILE A 130 0.76 5.12 -20.14
CA ILE A 130 0.39 3.71 -19.92
C ILE A 130 -1.10 3.55 -19.58
N ILE A 131 -1.73 4.56 -19.00
CA ILE A 131 -3.13 4.52 -18.58
C ILE A 131 -3.75 5.93 -18.69
N ASP A 132 -4.99 6.00 -19.16
CA ASP A 132 -5.81 7.20 -19.11
C ASP A 132 -6.99 6.97 -18.17
N LEU A 133 -7.07 7.77 -17.12
CA LEU A 133 -8.08 7.68 -16.07
C LEU A 133 -9.32 8.52 -16.43
N SER A 134 -10.46 8.17 -15.83
CA SER A 134 -11.58 9.12 -15.75
C SER A 134 -11.19 10.33 -14.87
N GLN A 135 -11.91 11.44 -15.00
CA GLN A 135 -11.65 12.62 -14.14
C GLN A 135 -11.82 12.29 -12.66
N ALA A 136 -12.87 11.54 -12.31
CA ALA A 136 -13.11 11.12 -10.93
C ALA A 136 -11.96 10.26 -10.37
N ALA A 137 -11.37 9.40 -11.18
CA ALA A 137 -10.23 8.58 -10.75
C ALA A 137 -8.95 9.41 -10.61
N PHE A 138 -8.65 10.28 -11.58
CA PHE A 138 -7.44 11.10 -11.55
C PHE A 138 -7.46 12.08 -10.36
N SER A 139 -8.59 12.74 -10.10
CA SER A 139 -8.74 13.70 -8.99
C SER A 139 -8.52 13.08 -7.60
N LYS A 140 -8.67 11.75 -7.45
CA LYS A 140 -8.38 11.06 -6.18
C LYS A 140 -6.89 10.95 -5.90
N ILE A 141 -6.04 10.94 -6.92
CA ILE A 141 -4.61 10.69 -6.78
C ILE A 141 -3.75 11.91 -7.12
N GLU A 142 -4.29 12.88 -7.87
CA GLU A 142 -3.52 14.05 -8.29
C GLU A 142 -4.44 15.26 -8.55
N ASN A 143 -3.86 16.46 -8.53
CA ASN A 143 -4.55 17.67 -8.95
C ASN A 143 -4.76 17.66 -10.47
N MET A 144 -5.98 17.96 -10.91
CA MET A 144 -6.37 18.00 -12.32
C MET A 144 -5.54 18.99 -13.16
N SER A 145 -5.02 20.06 -12.54
CA SER A 145 -4.19 21.06 -13.23
C SER A 145 -2.87 20.53 -13.74
N LYS A 146 -2.36 19.41 -13.17
CA LYS A 146 -1.12 18.77 -13.61
C LYS A 146 -1.28 18.00 -14.95
N GLY A 147 -2.47 17.56 -15.26
CA GLY A 147 -2.77 16.82 -16.49
C GLY A 147 -2.18 15.42 -16.59
N VAL A 148 -0.99 15.20 -16.01
CA VAL A 148 -0.27 13.91 -15.99
C VAL A 148 0.41 13.68 -14.65
N THR A 149 0.66 12.39 -14.33
CA THR A 149 1.44 12.01 -13.14
C THR A 149 2.13 10.65 -13.35
N LYS A 150 3.21 10.39 -12.61
CA LYS A 150 3.88 9.09 -12.60
C LYS A 150 3.15 8.14 -11.66
N VAL A 151 2.86 6.94 -12.17
CA VAL A 151 2.08 5.96 -11.43
C VAL A 151 2.70 4.57 -11.48
N LYS A 152 2.39 3.77 -10.45
CA LYS A 152 2.53 2.32 -10.42
C LYS A 152 1.15 1.70 -10.63
N LEU A 153 1.07 0.68 -11.47
CA LEU A 153 -0.13 -0.13 -11.71
C LEU A 153 0.04 -1.51 -11.06
N GLU A 154 -0.98 -1.94 -10.34
CA GLU A 154 -1.05 -3.24 -9.69
C GLU A 154 -2.42 -3.86 -9.98
N ILE A 155 -2.42 -5.10 -10.49
CA ILE A 155 -3.66 -5.82 -10.81
C ILE A 155 -4.22 -6.43 -9.53
N LEU A 156 -5.52 -6.24 -9.30
CA LEU A 156 -6.27 -6.93 -8.27
C LEU A 156 -6.48 -8.39 -8.69
N LYS A 157 -6.10 -9.31 -7.84
CA LYS A 157 -6.31 -10.75 -8.03
C LYS A 157 -7.72 -11.17 -7.65
#